data_0aca6f9e6267a1d90d486ae96051d8b9
#
_entry.id   0aca6f9e6267a1d90d486ae96051d8b9
#
_cell.length_a   1.000
_cell.length_b   1.000
_cell.length_c   1.000
_cell.angle_alpha   90.00
_cell.angle_beta   90.00
_cell.angle_gamma   90.00
#
_symmetry.space_group_name_H-M   'P 1'
#
loop_
_entity.id
_entity.type
_entity.pdbx_description
1 polymer ?
#
loop_
_entity_poly.entity_id
_entity_poly.type
_entity_poly.pdbx_seq_one_letter_code
_entity_poly.pdbx_strand_id
1 'polypeptide(L)'
;MSAVSSSRTWRTFLATLAAAGAFGLVLLAAPSDAQTATEKETTAAPSETTTAAVRPFRANVPDEALVDLRRRIKATRWPGGETVGDLSQGVQLATLQELVRYWGTDYDWRRAEAKLNALPQYITTIDGVDIHFIHVRSRHPNALPLIMTHGWPGSIFELLKTVGPLTDPTSYGGRPEDAFDLVIPSIPGFGFSGQPTGTGWDPDHIARAWVQLMMRLGYTRYVAQGGDWGAPISGAMARQAPAGLLGIHLNYPASVPPEIDRAIRNGDPAPAGLSAAENAAFEVLKNFSAKGAGYRAIMGTRPQTLGYGLADSPVAFAAFIYDYNGGEPQHSLTKDEVLDNVTLYWLTNTAVSSARIYWENDNKSNTSASVQKTEEISLPVAVTVFPGEIYRAPKSWTQRAYRNLVYFNEVDKGGHFAAWEQPQLLSEDVRAGFRPLRNQRSS
;
A
#
# COMPACT_ATOMS: atom_id res chain seq x y z
N MET A 1 34.41 -12.07 -54.25
CA MET A 1 35.68 -11.85 -53.52
C MET A 1 35.30 -11.51 -52.10
N SER A 2 35.44 -12.52 -51.36
CA SER A 2 36.12 -12.81 -50.12
C SER A 2 35.43 -12.27 -48.86
N ALA A 3 34.91 -13.27 -48.15
CA ALA A 3 34.45 -13.28 -46.79
C ALA A 3 35.60 -12.97 -45.79
N VAL A 4 35.24 -12.39 -44.63
CA VAL A 4 35.88 -12.76 -43.34
C VAL A 4 34.82 -12.73 -42.23
N SER A 5 34.54 -13.93 -41.75
CA SER A 5 33.88 -14.31 -40.51
C SER A 5 34.82 -14.04 -39.32
N SER A 6 34.34 -13.52 -38.21
CA SER A 6 34.98 -13.81 -36.91
C SER A 6 33.93 -13.90 -35.79
N SER A 7 33.61 -15.13 -35.49
CA SER A 7 32.99 -15.59 -34.26
C SER A 7 34.00 -15.47 -33.10
N ARG A 8 33.64 -14.84 -31.98
CA ARG A 8 34.35 -15.00 -30.71
C ARG A 8 33.39 -15.56 -29.66
N THR A 9 33.57 -16.86 -29.46
CA THR A 9 33.09 -17.67 -28.34
C THR A 9 33.73 -17.23 -27.02
N TRP A 10 32.92 -16.98 -26.02
CA TRP A 10 33.40 -16.90 -24.64
C TRP A 10 33.29 -18.27 -23.99
N ARG A 11 34.42 -18.88 -23.70
CA ARG A 11 34.55 -20.09 -22.91
C ARG A 11 35.11 -19.74 -21.52
N THR A 12 34.37 -20.16 -20.51
CA THR A 12 34.72 -20.80 -19.24
C THR A 12 36.11 -20.53 -18.62
N PHE A 13 36.12 -19.96 -17.41
CA PHE A 13 37.17 -20.19 -16.41
C PHE A 13 36.54 -20.75 -15.13
N LEU A 14 36.67 -22.07 -14.95
CA LEU A 14 36.63 -22.79 -13.69
C LEU A 14 38.08 -22.98 -13.27
N ALA A 15 38.50 -22.52 -12.12
CA ALA A 15 39.73 -22.91 -11.48
C ALA A 15 39.43 -23.34 -10.04
N THR A 16 39.50 -24.62 -9.85
CA THR A 16 39.62 -25.36 -8.59
C THR A 16 40.95 -25.08 -7.91
N LEU A 17 40.94 -24.80 -6.60
CA LEU A 17 42.11 -24.97 -5.74
C LEU A 17 41.66 -25.57 -4.41
N ALA A 18 41.96 -26.86 -4.26
CA ALA A 18 41.98 -27.56 -2.99
C ALA A 18 43.40 -27.50 -2.43
N ALA A 19 43.54 -27.12 -1.18
CA ALA A 19 44.75 -27.41 -0.40
C ALA A 19 44.37 -27.70 1.04
N ALA A 20 44.62 -28.90 1.46
CA ALA A 20 44.53 -29.38 2.83
C ALA A 20 45.78 -28.94 3.63
N GLY A 21 45.58 -28.64 4.91
CA GLY A 21 46.66 -28.42 5.86
C GLY A 21 46.17 -28.62 7.29
N ALA A 22 46.43 -29.83 7.80
CA ALA A 22 46.25 -30.16 9.22
C ALA A 22 47.50 -29.76 10.01
N PHE A 23 47.34 -29.52 11.30
CA PHE A 23 48.23 -29.49 12.47
C PHE A 23 47.77 -28.34 13.41
N GLY A 24 47.59 -28.47 14.71
CA GLY A 24 47.96 -29.47 15.69
C GLY A 24 47.36 -29.04 17.03
N LEU A 25 46.96 -30.00 17.79
CA LEU A 25 46.46 -29.88 19.17
C LEU A 25 47.60 -29.48 20.09
N VAL A 26 47.45 -28.45 20.89
CA VAL A 26 48.21 -28.26 22.13
C VAL A 26 47.25 -28.04 23.29
N LEU A 27 47.15 -29.05 24.13
CA LEU A 27 46.56 -28.96 25.46
C LEU A 27 47.59 -28.33 26.41
N LEU A 28 47.24 -27.27 27.13
CA LEU A 28 47.88 -26.90 28.39
C LEU A 28 46.80 -26.59 29.42
N ALA A 29 47.05 -27.17 30.58
CA ALA A 29 46.18 -27.24 31.75
C ALA A 29 46.00 -25.90 32.49
N ALA A 30 44.91 -25.84 33.23
CA ALA A 30 44.48 -24.77 34.13
C ALA A 30 45.40 -24.58 35.34
N PRO A 31 45.26 -23.45 36.05
CA PRO A 31 44.74 -23.58 37.42
C PRO A 31 43.52 -22.71 37.71
N SER A 32 42.79 -23.24 38.69
CA SER A 32 41.61 -22.71 39.34
C SER A 32 41.88 -21.48 40.21
N ASP A 33 40.87 -20.69 40.35
CA ASP A 33 40.34 -19.97 41.49
C ASP A 33 40.17 -18.47 41.25
N ALA A 34 38.91 -18.04 41.15
CA ALA A 34 38.31 -16.98 41.96
C ALA A 34 36.87 -16.71 41.47
N GLN A 35 35.92 -17.04 42.30
CA GLN A 35 34.53 -16.61 42.19
C GLN A 35 34.42 -15.10 42.29
N THR A 36 33.93 -14.47 41.26
CA THR A 36 33.26 -13.18 41.35
C THR A 36 31.90 -13.30 40.67
N ALA A 37 30.87 -13.26 41.49
CA ALA A 37 29.49 -13.25 41.07
C ALA A 37 29.24 -11.96 40.29
N THR A 38 29.10 -12.09 38.97
CA THR A 38 28.53 -11.04 38.12
C THR A 38 27.06 -11.38 37.96
N GLU A 39 26.21 -10.58 38.57
CA GLU A 39 24.77 -10.60 38.31
C GLU A 39 24.54 -10.43 36.79
N LYS A 40 24.11 -11.50 36.13
CA LYS A 40 23.53 -11.40 34.82
C LYS A 40 22.19 -10.68 34.97
N GLU A 41 22.14 -9.43 34.59
CA GLU A 41 20.91 -8.75 34.27
C GLU A 41 20.24 -9.54 33.14
N THR A 42 19.32 -10.41 33.50
CA THR A 42 18.45 -11.12 32.59
C THR A 42 17.47 -10.06 32.10
N THR A 43 17.74 -9.46 30.94
CA THR A 43 16.72 -8.72 30.20
C THR A 43 15.63 -9.72 29.84
N ALA A 44 14.59 -9.76 30.67
CA ALA A 44 13.39 -10.52 30.41
C ALA A 44 12.81 -10.07 29.06
N ALA A 45 12.62 -10.99 28.15
CA ALA A 45 11.84 -10.74 26.95
C ALA A 45 10.49 -10.11 27.35
N PRO A 46 10.00 -9.08 26.65
CA PRO A 46 8.74 -8.45 27.00
C PRO A 46 7.64 -9.53 27.04
N SER A 47 6.89 -9.58 28.14
CA SER A 47 5.80 -10.55 28.30
C SER A 47 4.79 -10.34 27.17
N GLU A 48 4.21 -11.41 26.61
CA GLU A 48 3.21 -11.36 25.54
C GLU A 48 2.05 -10.40 25.83
N THR A 49 1.72 -10.21 27.09
CA THR A 49 0.70 -9.24 27.55
C THR A 49 1.09 -7.79 27.30
N THR A 50 2.39 -7.45 27.28
CA THR A 50 2.86 -6.06 27.05
C THR A 50 2.91 -5.73 25.56
N THR A 51 3.13 -6.72 24.70
CA THR A 51 3.18 -6.54 23.25
C THR A 51 1.79 -6.39 22.61
N ALA A 52 0.75 -6.98 23.21
CA ALA A 52 -0.64 -6.90 22.72
C ALA A 52 -1.34 -5.58 23.06
N ALA A 53 -0.78 -4.73 23.94
CA ALA A 53 -1.41 -3.49 24.38
C ALA A 53 -1.51 -2.47 23.23
N VAL A 54 -2.65 -1.77 23.17
CA VAL A 54 -2.85 -0.60 22.33
C VAL A 54 -2.26 0.61 23.05
N ARG A 55 -1.21 1.21 22.48
CA ARG A 55 -0.47 2.33 23.06
C ARG A 55 -0.71 3.60 22.26
N PRO A 56 -0.89 4.77 22.89
CA PRO A 56 -0.95 6.04 22.19
C PRO A 56 0.32 6.25 21.35
N PHE A 57 0.14 6.82 20.17
CA PHE A 57 1.23 7.21 19.27
C PHE A 57 1.10 8.70 18.92
N ARG A 58 2.23 9.35 18.74
CA ARG A 58 2.32 10.72 18.24
C ARG A 58 3.47 10.81 17.26
N ALA A 59 3.22 11.28 16.06
CA ALA A 59 4.26 11.54 15.09
C ALA A 59 5.18 12.65 15.63
N ASN A 60 6.49 12.38 15.66
CA ASN A 60 7.50 13.33 16.11
C ASN A 60 8.81 13.07 15.37
N VAL A 61 8.99 13.77 14.26
CA VAL A 61 10.19 13.64 13.43
C VAL A 61 11.29 14.57 13.98
N PRO A 62 12.49 14.07 14.25
CA PRO A 62 13.61 14.92 14.69
C PRO A 62 13.95 16.00 13.65
N ASP A 63 14.33 17.19 14.11
CA ASP A 63 14.72 18.29 13.21
C ASP A 63 15.92 17.94 12.34
N GLU A 64 16.83 17.11 12.85
CA GLU A 64 18.01 16.62 12.13
C GLU A 64 17.62 15.82 10.88
N ALA A 65 16.52 15.04 10.92
CA ALA A 65 16.04 14.31 9.76
C ALA A 65 15.52 15.25 8.67
N LEU A 66 14.87 16.35 9.04
CA LEU A 66 14.42 17.38 8.12
C LEU A 66 15.59 18.18 7.53
N VAL A 67 16.62 18.44 8.33
CA VAL A 67 17.87 19.09 7.88
C VAL A 67 18.59 18.18 6.88
N ASP A 68 18.70 16.87 7.18
CA ASP A 68 19.33 15.90 6.25
C ASP A 68 18.54 15.79 4.94
N LEU A 69 17.21 15.74 5.01
CA LEU A 69 16.35 15.75 3.80
C LEU A 69 16.66 16.96 2.91
N ARG A 70 16.65 18.17 3.48
CA ARG A 70 16.95 19.40 2.71
C ARG A 70 18.37 19.40 2.14
N ARG A 71 19.34 18.89 2.90
CA ARG A 71 20.72 18.74 2.45
C ARG A 71 20.81 17.79 1.23
N ARG A 72 20.13 16.66 1.27
CA ARG A 72 20.09 15.67 0.17
C ARG A 72 19.38 16.24 -1.06
N ILE A 73 18.26 16.92 -0.90
CA ILE A 73 17.57 17.63 -1.98
C ILE A 73 18.52 18.61 -2.68
N LYS A 74 19.23 19.43 -1.92
CA LYS A 74 20.19 20.40 -2.46
C LYS A 74 21.37 19.74 -3.16
N ALA A 75 21.78 18.55 -2.74
CA ALA A 75 22.90 17.80 -3.31
C ALA A 75 22.48 16.92 -4.51
N THR A 76 21.25 17.03 -4.99
CA THR A 76 20.74 16.20 -6.09
C THR A 76 21.57 16.38 -7.35
N ARG A 77 22.04 15.27 -7.89
CA ARG A 77 22.65 15.20 -9.21
C ARG A 77 21.57 14.92 -10.24
N TRP A 78 21.24 15.93 -11.02
CA TRP A 78 20.20 15.82 -12.03
C TRP A 78 20.69 15.05 -13.28
N PRO A 79 19.85 14.20 -13.88
CA PRO A 79 20.12 13.58 -15.17
C PRO A 79 19.97 14.60 -16.31
N GLY A 80 20.28 14.19 -17.53
CA GLY A 80 19.81 14.91 -18.74
C GLY A 80 18.29 14.89 -18.84
N GLY A 81 17.72 15.83 -19.60
CA GLY A 81 16.29 15.85 -19.87
C GLY A 81 15.82 14.69 -20.73
N GLU A 82 14.51 14.45 -20.71
CA GLU A 82 13.81 13.55 -21.62
C GLU A 82 14.02 13.95 -23.10
N THR A 83 13.91 12.97 -24.00
CA THR A 83 14.09 13.19 -25.46
C THR A 83 12.77 13.25 -26.22
N VAL A 84 11.63 13.22 -25.48
CA VAL A 84 10.27 13.30 -26.02
C VAL A 84 9.53 14.50 -25.41
N GLY A 85 8.50 14.97 -26.08
CA GLY A 85 7.70 16.11 -25.60
C GLY A 85 6.48 15.71 -24.76
N ASP A 86 6.33 14.42 -24.43
CA ASP A 86 5.23 13.86 -23.66
C ASP A 86 5.74 13.10 -22.42
N LEU A 87 4.84 12.37 -21.73
CA LEU A 87 5.17 11.61 -20.52
C LEU A 87 5.58 10.15 -20.80
N SER A 88 5.84 9.79 -22.06
CA SER A 88 6.12 8.38 -22.42
C SER A 88 7.46 7.87 -21.90
N GLN A 89 8.35 8.77 -21.46
CA GLN A 89 9.62 8.46 -20.78
C GLN A 89 9.55 8.69 -19.27
N GLY A 90 8.38 8.93 -18.70
CA GLY A 90 8.19 9.22 -17.28
C GLY A 90 8.05 10.72 -16.98
N VAL A 91 8.20 11.10 -15.71
CA VAL A 91 8.06 12.49 -15.26
C VAL A 91 9.11 13.40 -15.92
N GLN A 92 8.66 14.51 -16.48
CA GLN A 92 9.55 15.49 -17.14
C GLN A 92 10.47 16.17 -16.12
N LEU A 93 11.73 16.37 -16.51
CA LEU A 93 12.77 16.97 -15.68
C LEU A 93 12.35 18.32 -15.10
N ALA A 94 11.79 19.20 -15.93
CA ALA A 94 11.38 20.54 -15.50
C ALA A 94 10.29 20.50 -14.42
N THR A 95 9.31 19.63 -14.59
CA THR A 95 8.19 19.41 -13.63
C THR A 95 8.72 18.90 -12.28
N LEU A 96 9.61 17.90 -12.32
CA LEU A 96 10.20 17.36 -11.11
C LEU A 96 11.10 18.38 -10.41
N GLN A 97 11.88 19.16 -11.16
CA GLN A 97 12.73 20.22 -10.61
C GLN A 97 11.92 21.30 -9.89
N GLU A 98 10.75 21.66 -10.43
CA GLU A 98 9.85 22.62 -9.78
C GLU A 98 9.30 22.07 -8.46
N LEU A 99 8.83 20.81 -8.44
CA LEU A 99 8.35 20.15 -7.22
C LEU A 99 9.45 20.06 -6.16
N VAL A 100 10.65 19.63 -6.56
CA VAL A 100 11.79 19.43 -5.67
C VAL A 100 12.33 20.75 -5.13
N ARG A 101 12.31 21.82 -5.94
CA ARG A 101 12.63 23.17 -5.46
C ARG A 101 11.65 23.56 -4.36
N TYR A 102 10.34 23.42 -4.60
CA TYR A 102 9.31 23.73 -3.60
C TYR A 102 9.50 22.88 -2.33
N TRP A 103 9.81 21.59 -2.48
CA TRP A 103 10.07 20.68 -1.35
C TRP A 103 11.26 21.13 -0.49
N GLY A 104 12.32 21.64 -1.13
CA GLY A 104 13.53 22.11 -0.44
C GLY A 104 13.43 23.50 0.20
N THR A 105 12.43 24.32 -0.19
CA THR A 105 12.33 25.74 0.21
C THR A 105 11.05 26.06 0.98
N ASP A 106 9.90 25.85 0.38
CA ASP A 106 8.60 26.38 0.84
C ASP A 106 7.75 25.33 1.59
N TYR A 107 7.99 24.03 1.32
CA TYR A 107 7.28 22.94 1.98
C TYR A 107 7.67 22.80 3.45
N ASP A 108 6.67 22.62 4.30
CA ASP A 108 6.84 22.48 5.74
C ASP A 108 6.21 21.17 6.25
N TRP A 109 7.03 20.16 6.53
CA TRP A 109 6.61 18.90 7.14
C TRP A 109 5.85 19.08 8.45
N ARG A 110 6.16 20.12 9.25
CA ARG A 110 5.49 20.34 10.53
C ARG A 110 3.98 20.56 10.38
N ARG A 111 3.53 21.06 9.23
CA ARG A 111 2.09 21.15 8.92
C ARG A 111 1.46 19.78 8.71
N ALA A 112 2.15 18.87 8.01
CA ALA A 112 1.69 17.48 7.82
C ALA A 112 1.67 16.72 9.15
N GLU A 113 2.74 16.83 9.93
CA GLU A 113 2.83 16.26 11.27
C GLU A 113 1.72 16.78 12.21
N ALA A 114 1.41 18.06 12.15
CA ALA A 114 0.31 18.65 12.92
C ALA A 114 -1.06 18.11 12.48
N LYS A 115 -1.30 17.92 11.16
CA LYS A 115 -2.55 17.28 10.65
C LYS A 115 -2.71 15.87 11.22
N LEU A 116 -1.66 15.06 11.20
CA LEU A 116 -1.68 13.71 11.78
C LEU A 116 -1.93 13.77 13.29
N ASN A 117 -1.20 14.61 14.00
CA ASN A 117 -1.27 14.73 15.45
C ASN A 117 -2.58 15.37 15.97
N ALA A 118 -3.40 15.93 15.09
CA ALA A 118 -4.76 16.37 15.42
C ALA A 118 -5.75 15.19 15.54
N LEU A 119 -5.34 14.00 15.08
CA LEU A 119 -6.15 12.77 15.15
C LEU A 119 -5.60 11.83 16.22
N PRO A 120 -6.46 11.05 16.90
CA PRO A 120 -6.02 10.01 17.83
C PRO A 120 -5.28 8.91 17.07
N GLN A 121 -4.02 8.70 17.42
CA GLN A 121 -3.15 7.69 16.81
C GLN A 121 -2.66 6.69 17.86
N TYR A 122 -2.47 5.48 17.44
CA TYR A 122 -2.08 4.37 18.29
C TYR A 122 -1.11 3.43 17.57
N ILE A 123 -0.47 2.58 18.38
CA ILE A 123 0.38 1.49 17.90
C ILE A 123 0.10 0.23 18.73
N THR A 124 0.10 -0.92 18.08
CA THR A 124 -0.03 -2.23 18.74
C THR A 124 0.80 -3.25 17.97
N THR A 125 1.40 -4.21 18.65
CA THR A 125 2.22 -5.23 17.99
C THR A 125 1.36 -6.42 17.60
N ILE A 126 1.35 -6.82 16.32
CA ILE A 126 0.67 -8.00 15.80
C ILE A 126 1.71 -8.85 15.06
N ASP A 127 1.81 -10.11 15.42
CA ASP A 127 2.75 -11.08 14.84
C ASP A 127 4.19 -10.55 14.74
N GLY A 128 4.63 -9.85 15.79
CA GLY A 128 5.98 -9.29 15.91
C GLY A 128 6.21 -7.97 15.15
N VAL A 129 5.20 -7.42 14.49
CA VAL A 129 5.28 -6.13 13.79
C VAL A 129 4.41 -5.09 14.48
N ASP A 130 4.97 -3.92 14.73
CA ASP A 130 4.22 -2.79 15.25
C ASP A 130 3.30 -2.22 14.19
N ILE A 131 2.01 -2.20 14.47
CA ILE A 131 0.98 -1.66 13.59
C ILE A 131 0.55 -0.30 14.11
N HIS A 132 0.89 0.73 13.37
CA HIS A 132 0.38 2.07 13.58
C HIS A 132 -1.01 2.21 12.98
N PHE A 133 -1.91 2.93 13.67
CA PHE A 133 -3.24 3.22 13.14
C PHE A 133 -3.84 4.50 13.74
N ILE A 134 -4.68 5.17 12.95
CA ILE A 134 -5.56 6.23 13.41
C ILE A 134 -6.88 5.58 13.82
N HIS A 135 -7.44 5.98 14.98
CA HIS A 135 -8.73 5.49 15.44
C HIS A 135 -9.60 6.63 15.93
N VAL A 136 -10.59 7.01 15.13
CA VAL A 136 -11.51 8.10 15.42
C VAL A 136 -12.89 7.51 15.70
N ARG A 137 -13.38 7.69 16.93
CA ARG A 137 -14.74 7.35 17.29
C ARG A 137 -15.70 8.47 16.89
N SER A 138 -16.82 8.07 16.32
CA SER A 138 -17.91 9.00 16.05
C SER A 138 -18.55 9.52 17.35
N ARG A 139 -19.01 10.75 17.31
CA ARG A 139 -19.88 11.31 18.37
C ARG A 139 -21.32 10.80 18.29
N HIS A 140 -21.71 10.21 17.17
CA HIS A 140 -23.05 9.67 16.97
C HIS A 140 -23.19 8.29 17.59
N PRO A 141 -24.28 7.98 18.28
CA PRO A 141 -24.52 6.66 18.88
C PRO A 141 -24.69 5.62 17.77
N ASN A 142 -24.29 4.37 18.08
CA ASN A 142 -24.42 3.21 17.19
C ASN A 142 -23.67 3.37 15.85
N ALA A 143 -22.59 4.16 15.82
CA ALA A 143 -21.70 4.25 14.68
C ALA A 143 -21.19 2.83 14.32
N LEU A 144 -21.21 2.51 13.01
CA LEU A 144 -20.71 1.21 12.54
C LEU A 144 -19.17 1.26 12.46
N PRO A 145 -18.44 0.32 13.10
CA PRO A 145 -16.99 0.30 12.96
C PRO A 145 -16.58 0.01 11.52
N LEU A 146 -15.66 0.80 11.00
CA LEU A 146 -15.12 0.70 9.64
C LEU A 146 -13.60 0.70 9.69
N ILE A 147 -12.96 -0.32 9.13
CA ILE A 147 -11.54 -0.32 8.86
C ILE A 147 -11.30 0.09 7.40
N MET A 148 -10.50 1.14 7.18
CA MET A 148 -10.13 1.62 5.84
C MET A 148 -8.65 1.41 5.60
N THR A 149 -8.31 0.77 4.48
CA THR A 149 -6.93 0.43 4.13
C THR A 149 -6.51 1.17 2.88
N HIS A 150 -5.39 1.91 2.99
CA HIS A 150 -4.75 2.60 1.88
C HIS A 150 -4.00 1.64 0.94
N GLY A 151 -3.31 2.18 -0.06
CA GLY A 151 -2.49 1.42 -0.99
C GLY A 151 -1.09 1.98 -1.21
N TRP A 152 -0.47 1.59 -2.33
CA TRP A 152 0.82 2.08 -2.79
C TRP A 152 0.63 2.90 -4.08
N PRO A 153 1.27 4.07 -4.27
CA PRO A 153 2.21 4.74 -3.37
C PRO A 153 1.51 5.66 -2.35
N GLY A 154 0.25 5.42 -2.05
CA GLY A 154 -0.49 6.14 -1.02
C GLY A 154 -0.03 5.78 0.40
N SER A 155 -0.67 6.38 1.38
CA SER A 155 -0.49 6.11 2.81
C SER A 155 -1.75 6.52 3.57
N ILE A 156 -1.66 6.56 4.90
CA ILE A 156 -2.75 7.11 5.71
C ILE A 156 -3.16 8.53 5.27
N PHE A 157 -2.26 9.31 4.66
CA PHE A 157 -2.58 10.66 4.17
C PHE A 157 -3.69 10.66 3.12
N GLU A 158 -3.78 9.66 2.27
CA GLU A 158 -4.83 9.59 1.24
C GLU A 158 -6.24 9.49 1.84
N LEU A 159 -6.36 8.94 3.06
CA LEU A 159 -7.64 8.68 3.72
C LEU A 159 -8.07 9.81 4.67
N LEU A 160 -7.19 10.77 5.01
CA LEU A 160 -7.48 11.77 6.06
C LEU A 160 -8.68 12.64 5.76
N LYS A 161 -8.92 12.98 4.48
CA LYS A 161 -10.05 13.82 4.08
C LYS A 161 -11.40 13.12 4.27
N THR A 162 -11.44 11.80 4.39
CA THR A 162 -12.68 11.05 4.62
C THR A 162 -13.07 10.96 6.10
N VAL A 163 -12.16 11.30 7.01
CA VAL A 163 -12.39 11.17 8.47
C VAL A 163 -13.63 11.95 8.90
N GLY A 164 -13.69 13.25 8.58
CA GLY A 164 -14.86 14.08 8.91
C GLY A 164 -16.17 13.55 8.31
N PRO A 165 -16.25 13.37 6.97
CA PRO A 165 -17.45 12.88 6.31
C PRO A 165 -17.97 11.53 6.83
N LEU A 166 -17.09 10.64 7.30
CA LEU A 166 -17.47 9.32 7.79
C LEU A 166 -17.79 9.31 9.29
N THR A 167 -17.05 10.07 10.11
CA THR A 167 -17.25 10.05 11.57
C THR A 167 -18.30 11.06 12.06
N ASP A 168 -18.54 12.13 11.31
CA ASP A 168 -19.56 13.14 11.58
C ASP A 168 -20.37 13.48 10.33
N PRO A 169 -21.12 12.54 9.77
CA PRO A 169 -21.82 12.73 8.49
C PRO A 169 -22.79 13.91 8.51
N THR A 170 -23.33 14.30 9.67
CA THR A 170 -24.28 15.41 9.77
C THR A 170 -23.69 16.76 9.39
N SER A 171 -22.40 16.95 9.59
CA SER A 171 -21.67 18.15 9.15
C SER A 171 -21.36 18.14 7.64
N TYR A 172 -21.65 17.03 6.95
CA TYR A 172 -21.36 16.81 5.52
C TYR A 172 -22.61 16.33 4.74
N GLY A 173 -23.81 16.76 5.15
CA GLY A 173 -25.07 16.46 4.45
C GLY A 173 -25.59 15.03 4.60
N GLY A 174 -24.97 14.21 5.45
CA GLY A 174 -25.41 12.86 5.76
C GLY A 174 -26.31 12.80 7.00
N ARG A 175 -26.68 11.59 7.42
CA ARG A 175 -27.53 11.32 8.57
C ARG A 175 -26.74 10.74 9.74
N PRO A 176 -27.16 10.94 11.01
CA PRO A 176 -26.46 10.38 12.17
C PRO A 176 -26.28 8.85 12.09
N GLU A 177 -27.28 8.15 11.52
CA GLU A 177 -27.29 6.70 11.38
C GLU A 177 -26.23 6.20 10.38
N ASP A 178 -25.70 7.08 9.53
CA ASP A 178 -24.64 6.75 8.55
C ASP A 178 -23.23 6.87 9.12
N ALA A 179 -23.08 7.23 10.39
CA ALA A 179 -21.79 7.45 11.04
C ALA A 179 -20.97 6.15 11.20
N PHE A 180 -19.65 6.32 11.18
CA PHE A 180 -18.69 5.23 11.42
C PHE A 180 -17.73 5.57 12.56
N ASP A 181 -17.37 4.54 13.35
CA ASP A 181 -16.11 4.54 14.09
C ASP A 181 -15.02 4.11 13.11
N LEU A 182 -14.02 4.95 12.90
CA LEU A 182 -13.06 4.78 11.81
C LEU A 182 -11.70 4.32 12.31
N VAL A 183 -11.18 3.23 11.73
CA VAL A 183 -9.85 2.69 11.97
C VAL A 183 -9.07 2.75 10.64
N ILE A 184 -7.95 3.48 10.63
CA ILE A 184 -7.08 3.62 9.44
C ILE A 184 -5.69 3.12 9.81
N PRO A 185 -5.37 1.85 9.57
CA PRO A 185 -4.02 1.32 9.82
C PRO A 185 -3.05 1.73 8.71
N SER A 186 -1.79 1.95 9.08
CA SER A 186 -0.67 1.89 8.14
C SER A 186 -0.36 0.42 7.84
N ILE A 187 -0.30 0.05 6.57
CA ILE A 187 0.06 -1.32 6.17
C ILE A 187 1.47 -1.67 6.73
N PRO A 188 1.74 -2.92 7.16
CA PRO A 188 3.10 -3.34 7.57
C PRO A 188 4.15 -2.98 6.52
N GLY A 189 5.22 -2.31 6.94
CA GLY A 189 6.25 -1.78 6.05
C GLY A 189 5.95 -0.42 5.44
N PHE A 190 4.84 0.23 5.81
CA PHE A 190 4.45 1.56 5.33
C PHE A 190 4.39 2.56 6.49
N GLY A 191 4.78 3.80 6.21
CA GLY A 191 4.61 4.91 7.13
C GLY A 191 5.18 4.60 8.53
N PHE A 192 4.35 4.75 9.56
CA PHE A 192 4.77 4.53 10.94
C PHE A 192 4.60 3.08 11.43
N SER A 193 4.09 2.16 10.62
CA SER A 193 4.09 0.74 10.95
C SER A 193 5.50 0.16 10.84
N GLY A 194 5.77 -0.86 11.65
CA GLY A 194 7.03 -1.60 11.62
C GLY A 194 7.29 -2.26 10.26
N GLN A 195 8.56 -2.39 9.93
CA GLN A 195 8.98 -3.08 8.71
C GLN A 195 9.15 -4.58 9.02
N PRO A 196 8.40 -5.47 8.34
CA PRO A 196 8.61 -6.91 8.52
C PRO A 196 10.05 -7.33 8.26
N THR A 197 10.61 -8.14 9.14
CA THR A 197 11.98 -8.66 9.04
C THR A 197 12.06 -10.04 8.38
N GLY A 198 10.90 -10.67 8.16
CA GLY A 198 10.73 -11.94 7.45
C GLY A 198 9.70 -11.85 6.34
N THR A 199 9.61 -12.92 5.54
CA THR A 199 8.61 -13.06 4.49
C THR A 199 7.24 -13.49 5.03
N GLY A 200 6.20 -13.40 4.20
CA GLY A 200 4.86 -13.88 4.50
C GLY A 200 3.84 -12.79 4.84
N TRP A 201 4.20 -11.52 4.78
CA TRP A 201 3.29 -10.39 4.97
C TRP A 201 2.55 -10.02 3.67
N ASP A 202 1.90 -11.01 3.09
CA ASP A 202 1.01 -10.85 1.94
C ASP A 202 -0.39 -10.33 2.34
N PRO A 203 -1.27 -10.01 1.38
CA PRO A 203 -2.63 -9.54 1.67
C PRO A 203 -3.45 -10.47 2.59
N ASP A 204 -3.26 -11.79 2.51
CA ASP A 204 -3.98 -12.74 3.38
C ASP A 204 -3.50 -12.67 4.84
N HIS A 205 -2.20 -12.47 5.07
CA HIS A 205 -1.66 -12.26 6.41
C HIS A 205 -2.08 -10.90 6.97
N ILE A 206 -1.97 -9.84 6.17
CA ILE A 206 -2.40 -8.50 6.57
C ILE A 206 -3.90 -8.51 6.93
N ALA A 207 -4.73 -9.22 6.17
CA ALA A 207 -6.14 -9.40 6.49
C ALA A 207 -6.37 -10.02 7.87
N ARG A 208 -5.60 -11.06 8.23
CA ARG A 208 -5.65 -11.64 9.60
C ARG A 208 -5.22 -10.63 10.67
N ALA A 209 -4.19 -9.85 10.39
CA ALA A 209 -3.75 -8.80 11.30
C ALA A 209 -4.83 -7.73 11.50
N TRP A 210 -5.58 -7.35 10.45
CA TRP A 210 -6.71 -6.42 10.56
C TRP A 210 -7.86 -6.98 11.40
N VAL A 211 -8.17 -8.27 11.24
CA VAL A 211 -9.14 -8.95 12.11
C VAL A 211 -8.70 -8.90 13.58
N GLN A 212 -7.43 -9.20 13.86
CA GLN A 212 -6.87 -9.07 15.21
C GLN A 212 -6.95 -7.64 15.74
N LEU A 213 -6.61 -6.64 14.90
CA LEU A 213 -6.70 -5.22 15.28
C LEU A 213 -8.13 -4.85 15.70
N MET A 214 -9.13 -5.20 14.89
CA MET A 214 -10.53 -4.91 15.20
C MET A 214 -11.00 -5.60 16.47
N MET A 215 -10.60 -6.84 16.70
CA MET A 215 -10.87 -7.57 17.95
C MET A 215 -10.23 -6.91 19.18
N ARG A 216 -8.98 -6.44 19.07
CA ARG A 216 -8.29 -5.72 20.17
C ARG A 216 -8.97 -4.40 20.52
N LEU A 217 -9.61 -3.76 19.54
CA LEU A 217 -10.38 -2.54 19.74
C LEU A 217 -11.79 -2.82 20.29
N GLY A 218 -12.16 -4.10 20.50
CA GLY A 218 -13.44 -4.54 21.03
C GLY A 218 -14.57 -4.56 19.99
N TYR A 219 -14.26 -4.50 18.71
CA TYR A 219 -15.25 -4.52 17.64
C TYR A 219 -15.60 -5.95 17.24
N THR A 220 -16.81 -6.37 17.56
CA THR A 220 -17.39 -7.68 17.21
C THR A 220 -18.24 -7.65 15.95
N ARG A 221 -18.55 -6.46 15.43
CA ARG A 221 -19.25 -6.20 14.16
C ARG A 221 -18.63 -5.01 13.50
N TYR A 222 -18.19 -5.17 12.24
CA TYR A 222 -17.52 -4.10 11.49
C TYR A 222 -17.62 -4.36 9.99
N VAL A 223 -17.23 -3.36 9.21
CA VAL A 223 -17.09 -3.43 7.74
C VAL A 223 -15.68 -3.00 7.34
N ALA A 224 -15.25 -3.37 6.15
CA ALA A 224 -13.94 -2.99 5.63
C ALA A 224 -14.06 -2.26 4.28
N GLN A 225 -13.18 -1.29 4.06
CA GLN A 225 -13.07 -0.56 2.80
C GLN A 225 -11.62 -0.54 2.34
N GLY A 226 -11.40 -0.61 1.02
CA GLY A 226 -10.07 -0.46 0.44
C GLY A 226 -10.08 -0.15 -1.06
N GLY A 227 -9.07 0.61 -1.46
CA GLY A 227 -8.65 0.81 -2.84
C GLY A 227 -7.23 0.31 -3.00
N ASP A 228 -6.70 0.22 -4.22
CA ASP A 228 -5.35 -0.28 -4.50
C ASP A 228 -5.02 -1.55 -3.67
N TRP A 229 -3.93 -1.58 -2.87
CA TRP A 229 -3.64 -2.72 -1.96
C TRP A 229 -4.68 -2.93 -0.87
N GLY A 230 -5.39 -1.87 -0.47
CA GLY A 230 -6.53 -2.01 0.45
C GLY A 230 -7.64 -2.89 -0.12
N ALA A 231 -7.82 -2.96 -1.45
CA ALA A 231 -8.82 -3.82 -2.07
C ALA A 231 -8.47 -5.32 -1.98
N PRO A 232 -7.28 -5.81 -2.36
CA PRO A 232 -6.86 -7.19 -2.10
C PRO A 232 -6.91 -7.57 -0.63
N ILE A 233 -6.51 -6.67 0.29
CA ILE A 233 -6.55 -6.93 1.73
C ILE A 233 -8.01 -7.06 2.21
N SER A 234 -8.90 -6.14 1.83
CA SER A 234 -10.34 -6.24 2.16
C SER A 234 -10.99 -7.48 1.53
N GLY A 235 -10.61 -7.82 0.30
CA GLY A 235 -11.00 -9.06 -0.37
C GLY A 235 -10.55 -10.31 0.39
N ALA A 236 -9.31 -10.31 0.90
CA ALA A 236 -8.79 -11.39 1.73
C ALA A 236 -9.55 -11.52 3.06
N MET A 237 -9.87 -10.39 3.71
CA MET A 237 -10.75 -10.40 4.89
C MET A 237 -12.11 -11.05 4.56
N ALA A 238 -12.70 -10.70 3.42
CA ALA A 238 -14.01 -11.24 3.01
C ALA A 238 -13.95 -12.73 2.65
N ARG A 239 -12.85 -13.24 2.06
CA ARG A 239 -12.64 -14.68 1.83
C ARG A 239 -12.48 -15.45 3.14
N GLN A 240 -11.74 -14.89 4.11
CA GLN A 240 -11.57 -15.47 5.44
C GLN A 240 -12.86 -15.45 6.24
N ALA A 241 -13.82 -14.58 5.89
CA ALA A 241 -15.15 -14.44 6.47
C ALA A 241 -15.17 -14.51 8.02
N PRO A 242 -14.37 -13.68 8.73
CA PRO A 242 -14.41 -13.68 10.19
C PRO A 242 -15.80 -13.27 10.68
N ALA A 243 -16.27 -13.88 11.78
CA ALA A 243 -17.64 -13.71 12.29
C ALA A 243 -18.09 -12.24 12.47
N GLY A 244 -17.14 -11.33 12.72
CA GLY A 244 -17.44 -9.90 12.91
C GLY A 244 -17.53 -9.07 11.62
N LEU A 245 -17.04 -9.55 10.49
CA LEU A 245 -17.06 -8.81 9.24
C LEU A 245 -18.42 -8.94 8.53
N LEU A 246 -19.11 -7.82 8.35
CA LEU A 246 -20.44 -7.80 7.74
C LEU A 246 -20.41 -7.66 6.21
N GLY A 247 -19.37 -7.09 5.66
CA GLY A 247 -19.21 -6.85 4.22
C GLY A 247 -18.04 -5.91 3.93
N ILE A 248 -17.77 -5.73 2.65
CA ILE A 248 -16.67 -4.89 2.16
C ILE A 248 -17.13 -3.88 1.13
N HIS A 249 -16.40 -2.75 1.04
CA HIS A 249 -16.55 -1.76 -0.03
C HIS A 249 -15.23 -1.58 -0.76
N LEU A 250 -15.26 -1.56 -2.09
CA LEU A 250 -14.07 -1.48 -2.93
C LEU A 250 -14.22 -0.34 -3.95
N ASN A 251 -13.17 0.47 -4.11
CA ASN A 251 -13.08 1.41 -5.23
C ASN A 251 -12.08 0.98 -6.32
N TYR A 252 -11.44 -0.17 -6.12
CA TYR A 252 -10.62 -0.87 -7.11
C TYR A 252 -10.91 -2.38 -7.05
N PRO A 253 -12.04 -2.85 -7.63
CA PRO A 253 -12.45 -4.25 -7.51
C PRO A 253 -11.56 -5.17 -8.35
N ALA A 254 -11.20 -6.32 -7.79
CA ALA A 254 -10.52 -7.40 -8.52
C ALA A 254 -11.52 -8.18 -9.38
N SER A 255 -12.08 -7.54 -10.40
CA SER A 255 -13.18 -8.08 -11.20
C SER A 255 -12.81 -8.48 -12.63
N VAL A 256 -11.51 -8.48 -12.97
CA VAL A 256 -11.04 -8.87 -14.29
C VAL A 256 -11.25 -10.37 -14.50
N PRO A 257 -12.04 -10.80 -15.51
CA PRO A 257 -12.26 -12.22 -15.77
C PRO A 257 -10.96 -12.95 -16.15
N PRO A 258 -10.81 -14.24 -15.77
CA PRO A 258 -9.56 -14.99 -16.03
C PRO A 258 -9.18 -15.09 -17.51
N GLU A 259 -10.14 -15.15 -18.42
CA GLU A 259 -9.92 -15.16 -19.87
C GLU A 259 -9.38 -13.81 -20.37
N ILE A 260 -9.83 -12.71 -19.80
CA ILE A 260 -9.36 -11.35 -20.09
C ILE A 260 -7.91 -11.19 -19.61
N ASP A 261 -7.64 -11.54 -18.37
CA ASP A 261 -6.28 -11.49 -17.79
C ASP A 261 -5.30 -12.36 -18.60
N ARG A 262 -5.72 -13.54 -19.02
CA ARG A 262 -4.90 -14.43 -19.87
C ARG A 262 -4.60 -13.80 -21.22
N ALA A 263 -5.61 -13.23 -21.89
CA ALA A 263 -5.44 -12.58 -23.19
C ALA A 263 -4.45 -11.40 -23.09
N ILE A 264 -4.56 -10.58 -22.03
CA ILE A 264 -3.63 -9.47 -21.78
C ILE A 264 -2.20 -9.97 -21.57
N ARG A 265 -2.01 -10.98 -20.73
CA ARG A 265 -0.67 -11.53 -20.44
C ARG A 265 0.01 -12.19 -21.65
N ASN A 266 -0.79 -12.80 -22.52
CA ASN A 266 -0.28 -13.43 -23.75
C ASN A 266 -0.07 -12.42 -24.88
N GLY A 267 -0.59 -11.19 -24.77
CA GLY A 267 -0.64 -10.23 -25.88
C GLY A 267 -1.69 -10.55 -26.94
N ASP A 268 -2.67 -11.40 -26.59
CA ASP A 268 -3.75 -11.82 -27.48
C ASP A 268 -4.72 -10.66 -27.78
N PRO A 269 -5.50 -10.71 -28.85
CA PRO A 269 -6.59 -9.79 -29.09
C PRO A 269 -7.71 -9.94 -28.06
N ALA A 270 -8.57 -8.92 -27.94
CA ALA A 270 -9.75 -9.00 -27.11
C ALA A 270 -10.62 -10.21 -27.47
N PRO A 271 -11.11 -10.98 -26.49
CA PRO A 271 -12.06 -12.07 -26.74
C PRO A 271 -13.31 -11.57 -27.49
N ALA A 272 -13.89 -12.42 -28.34
CA ALA A 272 -15.08 -12.07 -29.04
C ALA A 272 -16.30 -11.94 -28.10
N GLY A 273 -17.24 -11.06 -28.43
CA GLY A 273 -18.51 -10.91 -27.71
C GLY A 273 -18.46 -9.95 -26.51
N LEU A 274 -17.35 -9.23 -26.30
CA LEU A 274 -17.29 -8.17 -25.29
C LEU A 274 -18.20 -6.99 -25.65
N SER A 275 -18.90 -6.45 -24.66
CA SER A 275 -19.62 -5.17 -24.77
C SER A 275 -18.66 -4.00 -25.02
N ALA A 276 -19.18 -2.83 -25.37
CA ALA A 276 -18.36 -1.62 -25.55
C ALA A 276 -17.59 -1.25 -24.28
N ALA A 277 -18.21 -1.35 -23.09
CA ALA A 277 -17.56 -1.06 -21.80
C ALA A 277 -16.46 -2.09 -21.49
N GLU A 278 -16.68 -3.37 -21.77
CA GLU A 278 -15.69 -4.42 -21.56
C GLU A 278 -14.50 -4.31 -22.52
N ASN A 279 -14.74 -3.97 -23.78
CA ASN A 279 -13.68 -3.68 -24.75
C ASN A 279 -12.84 -2.47 -24.31
N ALA A 280 -13.49 -1.39 -23.87
CA ALA A 280 -12.78 -0.23 -23.34
C ALA A 280 -11.90 -0.59 -22.12
N ALA A 281 -12.43 -1.36 -21.18
CA ALA A 281 -11.67 -1.85 -20.02
C ALA A 281 -10.49 -2.75 -20.43
N PHE A 282 -10.70 -3.63 -21.43
CA PHE A 282 -9.65 -4.49 -21.97
C PHE A 282 -8.49 -3.68 -22.57
N GLU A 283 -8.78 -2.69 -23.41
CA GLU A 283 -7.74 -1.87 -24.06
C GLU A 283 -6.96 -1.03 -23.04
N VAL A 284 -7.63 -0.49 -22.03
CA VAL A 284 -6.97 0.25 -20.95
C VAL A 284 -6.04 -0.67 -20.14
N LEU A 285 -6.51 -1.85 -19.74
CA LEU A 285 -5.70 -2.84 -19.01
C LEU A 285 -4.52 -3.34 -19.84
N LYS A 286 -4.72 -3.60 -21.12
CA LYS A 286 -3.67 -4.01 -22.06
C LYS A 286 -2.58 -2.93 -22.18
N ASN A 287 -2.98 -1.67 -22.36
CA ASN A 287 -2.05 -0.55 -22.43
C ASN A 287 -1.30 -0.35 -21.09
N PHE A 288 -2.01 -0.43 -19.96
CA PHE A 288 -1.41 -0.35 -18.64
C PHE A 288 -0.38 -1.48 -18.43
N SER A 289 -0.74 -2.73 -18.75
CA SER A 289 0.18 -3.88 -18.65
C SER A 289 1.44 -3.68 -19.51
N ALA A 290 1.29 -3.13 -20.71
CA ALA A 290 2.40 -2.97 -21.65
C ALA A 290 3.30 -1.77 -21.32
N LYS A 291 2.76 -0.68 -20.79
CA LYS A 291 3.46 0.61 -20.67
C LYS A 291 3.42 1.24 -19.27
N GLY A 292 2.37 0.98 -18.48
CA GLY A 292 2.17 1.60 -17.18
C GLY A 292 2.68 0.77 -15.99
N ALA A 293 2.81 -0.55 -16.15
CA ALA A 293 3.08 -1.47 -15.04
C ALA A 293 4.57 -1.70 -14.73
N GLY A 294 5.48 -0.87 -15.26
CA GLY A 294 6.94 -1.03 -15.09
C GLY A 294 7.36 -1.04 -13.61
N TYR A 295 6.82 -0.13 -12.81
CA TYR A 295 7.07 -0.06 -11.37
C TYR A 295 6.68 -1.36 -10.65
N ARG A 296 5.52 -1.93 -10.99
CA ARG A 296 5.02 -3.18 -10.44
C ARG A 296 5.92 -4.37 -10.79
N ALA A 297 6.39 -4.44 -12.04
CA ALA A 297 7.25 -5.52 -12.49
C ALA A 297 8.57 -5.56 -11.69
N ILE A 298 9.20 -4.41 -11.45
CA ILE A 298 10.43 -4.35 -10.64
C ILE A 298 10.17 -4.62 -9.16
N MET A 299 9.08 -4.09 -8.60
CA MET A 299 8.72 -4.33 -7.20
C MET A 299 8.32 -5.78 -6.93
N GLY A 300 7.61 -6.44 -7.84
CA GLY A 300 7.23 -7.84 -7.74
C GLY A 300 8.41 -8.82 -7.89
N THR A 301 9.51 -8.38 -8.50
CA THR A 301 10.66 -9.26 -8.79
C THR A 301 11.94 -8.89 -8.05
N ARG A 302 12.26 -7.61 -7.93
CA ARG A 302 13.54 -7.08 -7.44
C ARG A 302 13.39 -5.82 -6.56
N PRO A 303 12.50 -5.80 -5.53
CA PRO A 303 12.26 -4.59 -4.73
C PRO A 303 13.53 -4.07 -4.05
N GLN A 304 14.39 -4.97 -3.56
CA GLN A 304 15.64 -4.59 -2.89
C GLN A 304 16.62 -3.87 -3.83
N THR A 305 16.69 -4.28 -5.10
CA THR A 305 17.60 -3.64 -6.08
C THR A 305 17.22 -2.18 -6.33
N LEU A 306 15.92 -1.91 -6.48
CA LEU A 306 15.40 -0.55 -6.62
C LEU A 306 15.62 0.27 -5.34
N GLY A 307 15.50 -0.39 -4.20
CA GLY A 307 15.52 0.22 -2.88
C GLY A 307 16.78 0.98 -2.53
N TYR A 308 17.95 0.55 -3.01
CA TYR A 308 19.20 1.27 -2.74
C TYR A 308 19.18 2.71 -3.29
N GLY A 309 18.60 2.91 -4.47
CA GLY A 309 18.43 4.24 -5.05
C GLY A 309 17.35 5.06 -4.33
N LEU A 310 16.20 4.42 -4.04
CA LEU A 310 15.07 5.09 -3.39
C LEU A 310 15.35 5.47 -1.93
N ALA A 311 16.19 4.72 -1.21
CA ALA A 311 16.59 5.03 0.16
C ALA A 311 17.71 6.08 0.24
N ASP A 312 18.49 6.26 -0.81
CA ASP A 312 19.60 7.20 -0.83
C ASP A 312 19.22 8.58 -1.39
N SER A 313 18.34 8.63 -2.39
CA SER A 313 17.92 9.86 -3.06
C SER A 313 16.44 10.18 -2.82
N PRO A 314 16.12 11.24 -2.05
CA PRO A 314 14.73 11.68 -1.89
C PRO A 314 14.10 12.06 -3.25
N VAL A 315 14.89 12.61 -4.16
CA VAL A 315 14.41 13.02 -5.49
C VAL A 315 14.12 11.82 -6.39
N ALA A 316 14.92 10.75 -6.33
CA ALA A 316 14.61 9.50 -7.03
C ALA A 316 13.30 8.89 -6.53
N PHE A 317 13.09 8.93 -5.21
CA PHE A 317 11.84 8.47 -4.62
C PHE A 317 10.65 9.34 -5.02
N ALA A 318 10.79 10.67 -4.96
CA ALA A 318 9.76 11.60 -5.43
C ALA A 318 9.40 11.37 -6.90
N ALA A 319 10.40 11.22 -7.77
CA ALA A 319 10.20 10.92 -9.19
C ALA A 319 9.41 9.62 -9.39
N PHE A 320 9.76 8.58 -8.65
CA PHE A 320 9.14 7.26 -8.76
C PHE A 320 7.65 7.27 -8.34
N ILE A 321 7.31 8.00 -7.26
CA ILE A 321 5.92 8.19 -6.84
C ILE A 321 5.16 9.10 -7.82
N TYR A 322 5.83 10.15 -8.33
CA TYR A 322 5.19 11.12 -9.21
C TYR A 322 4.83 10.52 -10.57
N ASP A 323 5.69 9.63 -11.09
CA ASP A 323 5.46 8.93 -12.36
C ASP A 323 4.25 7.99 -12.31
N TYR A 324 3.96 7.38 -11.16
CA TYR A 324 2.77 6.57 -10.97
C TYR A 324 1.48 7.32 -11.29
N ASN A 325 1.43 8.60 -10.99
CA ASN A 325 0.29 9.48 -11.26
C ASN A 325 0.28 10.03 -12.70
N GLY A 326 1.02 9.39 -13.63
CA GLY A 326 1.13 9.83 -15.02
C GLY A 326 1.89 11.14 -15.19
N GLY A 327 2.76 11.49 -14.23
CA GLY A 327 3.53 12.72 -14.24
C GLY A 327 2.71 14.02 -14.06
N GLU A 328 1.40 13.92 -13.87
CA GLU A 328 0.48 15.03 -13.67
C GLU A 328 -0.42 14.84 -12.43
N PRO A 329 0.13 14.74 -11.21
CA PRO A 329 -0.69 14.61 -9.99
C PRO A 329 -1.54 15.84 -9.70
N GLN A 330 -1.23 16.97 -10.33
CA GLN A 330 -1.80 18.26 -9.99
C GLN A 330 -3.20 18.51 -10.51
N HIS A 331 -3.81 17.63 -11.26
CA HIS A 331 -5.21 17.85 -11.63
C HIS A 331 -6.17 17.72 -10.44
N SER A 332 -5.74 17.10 -9.33
CA SER A 332 -6.59 16.90 -8.16
C SER A 332 -5.88 17.07 -6.80
N LEU A 333 -4.54 16.97 -6.75
CA LEU A 333 -3.76 17.08 -5.52
C LEU A 333 -2.84 18.31 -5.53
N THR A 334 -2.74 18.97 -4.40
CA THR A 334 -1.79 20.07 -4.20
C THR A 334 -0.35 19.53 -4.06
N LYS A 335 0.64 20.38 -4.30
CA LYS A 335 2.06 20.03 -4.05
C LYS A 335 2.28 19.60 -2.60
N ASP A 336 1.63 20.27 -1.63
CA ASP A 336 1.72 19.90 -0.22
C ASP A 336 1.19 18.47 0.03
N GLU A 337 0.05 18.11 -0.54
CA GLU A 337 -0.52 16.77 -0.38
C GLU A 337 0.38 15.67 -0.95
N VAL A 338 0.94 15.89 -2.13
CA VAL A 338 1.91 14.98 -2.71
C VAL A 338 3.16 14.86 -1.82
N LEU A 339 3.68 16.01 -1.35
CA LEU A 339 4.89 16.05 -0.53
C LEU A 339 4.65 15.57 0.91
N ASP A 340 3.46 15.71 1.48
CA ASP A 340 3.10 15.09 2.77
C ASP A 340 3.33 13.57 2.69
N ASN A 341 2.86 12.96 1.62
CA ASN A 341 3.00 11.52 1.39
C ASN A 341 4.45 11.11 1.08
N VAL A 342 5.10 11.75 0.12
CA VAL A 342 6.49 11.47 -0.26
C VAL A 342 7.43 11.64 0.94
N THR A 343 7.21 12.71 1.73
CA THR A 343 8.04 13.00 2.90
C THR A 343 7.84 11.96 4.02
N LEU A 344 6.60 11.47 4.22
CA LEU A 344 6.35 10.37 5.17
C LEU A 344 7.20 9.15 4.83
N TYR A 345 7.13 8.68 3.59
CA TYR A 345 7.91 7.53 3.13
C TYR A 345 9.42 7.74 3.29
N TRP A 346 9.90 8.93 2.96
CA TRP A 346 11.31 9.28 3.10
C TRP A 346 11.76 9.25 4.55
N LEU A 347 11.04 9.93 5.42
CA LEU A 347 11.40 10.06 6.85
C LEU A 347 11.33 8.74 7.61
N THR A 348 10.45 7.83 7.19
CA THR A 348 10.33 6.48 7.77
C THR A 348 11.18 5.44 7.06
N ASN A 349 11.85 5.82 5.96
CA ASN A 349 12.65 4.93 5.11
C ASN A 349 11.85 3.68 4.66
N THR A 350 10.60 3.85 4.27
CA THR A 350 9.69 2.77 3.93
C THR A 350 9.52 2.51 2.42
N ALA A 351 10.35 3.10 1.58
CA ALA A 351 10.33 2.88 0.14
C ALA A 351 10.46 1.39 -0.24
N VAL A 352 11.43 0.69 0.36
CA VAL A 352 11.69 -0.73 0.07
C VAL A 352 10.68 -1.65 0.76
N SER A 353 10.43 -1.41 2.05
CA SER A 353 9.54 -2.26 2.83
C SER A 353 8.12 -2.26 2.29
N SER A 354 7.64 -1.10 1.82
CA SER A 354 6.34 -1.00 1.16
C SER A 354 6.30 -1.70 -0.20
N ALA A 355 7.38 -1.63 -0.96
CA ALA A 355 7.49 -2.31 -2.26
C ALA A 355 7.43 -3.85 -2.14
N ARG A 356 7.83 -4.40 -0.98
CA ARG A 356 7.83 -5.86 -0.75
C ARG A 356 6.43 -6.48 -0.80
N ILE A 357 5.34 -5.72 -0.60
CA ILE A 357 3.98 -6.26 -0.72
C ILE A 357 3.71 -6.81 -2.12
N TYR A 358 4.30 -6.21 -3.16
CA TYR A 358 4.23 -6.71 -4.54
C TYR A 358 4.93 -8.05 -4.66
N TRP A 359 6.14 -8.17 -4.11
CA TRP A 359 6.91 -9.41 -4.12
C TRP A 359 6.23 -10.52 -3.32
N GLU A 360 5.69 -10.21 -2.14
CA GLU A 360 4.95 -11.16 -1.30
C GLU A 360 3.71 -11.69 -2.01
N ASN A 361 2.95 -10.81 -2.66
CA ASN A 361 1.76 -11.21 -3.41
C ASN A 361 2.11 -12.09 -4.62
N ASP A 362 3.10 -11.69 -5.42
CA ASP A 362 3.42 -12.35 -6.69
C ASP A 362 4.12 -13.71 -6.49
N ASN A 363 4.85 -13.89 -5.39
CA ASN A 363 5.49 -15.18 -5.07
C ASN A 363 4.53 -16.26 -4.52
N LYS A 364 3.37 -15.86 -3.99
CA LYS A 364 2.34 -16.81 -3.51
C LYS A 364 1.29 -17.15 -4.56
N SER A 365 0.95 -16.20 -5.39
CA SER A 365 -0.07 -16.39 -6.42
C SER A 365 0.53 -16.04 -7.78
N ASN A 366 0.55 -17.00 -8.70
CA ASN A 366 0.80 -16.70 -10.11
C ASN A 366 -0.32 -15.86 -10.76
N THR A 367 -1.15 -15.19 -9.94
CA THR A 367 -2.26 -14.34 -10.38
C THR A 367 -1.95 -12.89 -10.08
N SER A 368 -2.26 -12.00 -11.01
CA SER A 368 -2.14 -10.57 -10.76
C SER A 368 -3.09 -10.13 -9.63
N ALA A 369 -2.79 -9.02 -8.96
CA ALA A 369 -3.66 -8.47 -7.92
C ALA A 369 -5.09 -8.16 -8.41
N SER A 370 -5.28 -8.03 -9.73
CA SER A 370 -6.57 -7.85 -10.39
C SER A 370 -7.36 -9.16 -10.59
N VAL A 371 -6.74 -10.32 -10.38
CA VAL A 371 -7.38 -11.64 -10.49
C VAL A 371 -7.29 -12.32 -9.14
N GLN A 372 -8.24 -12.04 -8.27
CA GLN A 372 -8.39 -12.73 -7.00
C GLN A 372 -9.46 -13.80 -7.09
N LYS A 373 -9.45 -14.72 -6.14
CA LYS A 373 -10.49 -15.74 -5.97
C LYS A 373 -11.78 -15.10 -5.41
N THR A 374 -12.37 -14.20 -6.20
CA THR A 374 -13.55 -13.43 -5.78
C THR A 374 -14.80 -14.30 -5.66
N GLU A 375 -14.85 -15.43 -6.35
CA GLU A 375 -15.92 -16.43 -6.25
C GLU A 375 -16.02 -17.07 -4.85
N GLU A 376 -14.94 -17.03 -4.05
CA GLU A 376 -14.94 -17.51 -2.67
C GLU A 376 -15.57 -16.51 -1.69
N ILE A 377 -15.85 -15.26 -2.13
CA ILE A 377 -16.44 -14.22 -1.28
C ILE A 377 -17.97 -14.39 -1.23
N SER A 378 -18.47 -14.81 -0.06
CA SER A 378 -19.91 -14.94 0.22
C SER A 378 -20.51 -13.69 0.88
N LEU A 379 -19.67 -12.88 1.53
CA LEU A 379 -20.10 -11.65 2.21
C LEU A 379 -20.59 -10.58 1.20
N PRO A 380 -21.45 -9.66 1.66
CA PRO A 380 -21.88 -8.51 0.88
C PRO A 380 -20.70 -7.66 0.38
N VAL A 381 -20.73 -7.31 -0.91
CA VAL A 381 -19.72 -6.46 -1.56
C VAL A 381 -20.40 -5.23 -2.13
N ALA A 382 -19.86 -4.07 -1.80
CA ALA A 382 -20.20 -2.79 -2.41
C ALA A 382 -19.04 -2.32 -3.28
N VAL A 383 -19.33 -1.70 -4.42
CA VAL A 383 -18.31 -1.21 -5.36
C VAL A 383 -18.66 0.18 -5.85
N THR A 384 -17.66 1.08 -5.82
CA THR A 384 -17.70 2.39 -6.51
C THR A 384 -16.60 2.43 -7.56
N VAL A 385 -16.95 2.80 -8.79
CA VAL A 385 -16.02 2.88 -9.92
C VAL A 385 -15.77 4.34 -10.27
N PHE A 386 -14.51 4.75 -10.21
CA PHE A 386 -14.06 6.10 -10.57
C PHE A 386 -13.55 6.13 -12.02
N PRO A 387 -13.82 7.19 -12.81
CA PRO A 387 -13.48 7.22 -14.23
C PRO A 387 -11.97 7.25 -14.51
N GLY A 388 -11.15 7.81 -13.60
CA GLY A 388 -9.70 7.89 -13.71
C GLY A 388 -8.95 6.78 -12.98
N GLU A 389 -9.62 5.67 -12.63
CA GLU A 389 -8.96 4.48 -12.06
C GLU A 389 -8.13 3.77 -13.16
N ILE A 390 -7.15 2.91 -12.75
CA ILE A 390 -6.32 2.09 -13.66
C ILE A 390 -7.18 1.42 -14.74
N TYR A 391 -8.36 0.94 -14.38
CA TYR A 391 -9.41 0.57 -15.35
C TYR A 391 -10.79 0.83 -14.75
N ARG A 392 -11.70 1.28 -15.57
CA ARG A 392 -13.10 1.43 -15.21
C ARG A 392 -13.75 0.04 -15.25
N ALA A 393 -13.94 -0.56 -14.06
CA ALA A 393 -14.46 -1.93 -13.95
C ALA A 393 -15.89 -2.03 -14.48
N PRO A 394 -16.17 -2.81 -15.56
CA PRO A 394 -17.53 -2.99 -16.06
C PRO A 394 -18.41 -3.66 -15.01
N LYS A 395 -19.68 -3.23 -14.92
CA LYS A 395 -20.66 -3.82 -14.01
C LYS A 395 -20.83 -5.34 -14.24
N SER A 396 -20.81 -5.77 -15.49
CA SER A 396 -20.92 -7.20 -15.85
C SER A 396 -19.77 -8.03 -15.26
N TRP A 397 -18.54 -7.54 -15.34
CA TRP A 397 -17.39 -8.21 -14.74
C TRP A 397 -17.49 -8.23 -13.21
N THR A 398 -17.90 -7.11 -12.63
CA THR A 398 -18.06 -6.98 -11.17
C THR A 398 -19.16 -7.91 -10.63
N GLN A 399 -20.31 -8.01 -11.34
CA GLN A 399 -21.38 -8.95 -11.00
C GLN A 399 -20.96 -10.42 -11.14
N ARG A 400 -20.12 -10.72 -12.12
CA ARG A 400 -19.56 -12.06 -12.29
C ARG A 400 -18.57 -12.42 -11.18
N ALA A 401 -17.74 -11.45 -10.76
CA ALA A 401 -16.72 -11.65 -9.74
C ALA A 401 -17.33 -11.78 -8.32
N TYR A 402 -18.34 -10.98 -8.02
CA TYR A 402 -18.91 -10.91 -6.67
C TYR A 402 -20.37 -11.35 -6.68
N ARG A 403 -20.63 -12.59 -6.23
CA ARG A 403 -22.00 -13.18 -6.22
C ARG A 403 -22.97 -12.40 -5.33
N ASN A 404 -22.49 -11.78 -4.26
CA ASN A 404 -23.28 -10.98 -3.33
C ASN A 404 -22.95 -9.48 -3.48
N LEU A 405 -23.01 -8.98 -4.72
CA LEU A 405 -22.86 -7.55 -5.03
C LEU A 405 -24.13 -6.80 -4.61
N VAL A 406 -24.08 -6.09 -3.48
CA VAL A 406 -25.24 -5.38 -2.89
C VAL A 406 -25.32 -3.90 -3.29
N TYR A 407 -24.22 -3.34 -3.78
CA TYR A 407 -24.16 -1.96 -4.25
C TYR A 407 -23.15 -1.83 -5.38
N PHE A 408 -23.50 -1.08 -6.42
CA PHE A 408 -22.61 -0.74 -7.52
C PHE A 408 -22.94 0.66 -8.02
N ASN A 409 -21.98 1.55 -7.99
CA ASN A 409 -22.11 2.90 -8.51
C ASN A 409 -20.93 3.27 -9.40
N GLU A 410 -21.20 3.99 -10.48
CA GLU A 410 -20.19 4.64 -11.31
C GLU A 410 -20.33 6.14 -11.14
N VAL A 411 -19.25 6.77 -10.67
CA VAL A 411 -19.21 8.23 -10.49
C VAL A 411 -18.63 8.91 -11.73
N ASP A 412 -18.82 10.22 -11.83
CA ASP A 412 -18.47 11.02 -13.01
C ASP A 412 -17.08 11.67 -12.94
N LYS A 413 -16.44 11.67 -11.77
CA LYS A 413 -15.14 12.30 -11.54
C LYS A 413 -14.32 11.59 -10.47
N GLY A 414 -13.01 11.86 -10.45
CA GLY A 414 -12.05 11.24 -9.57
C GLY A 414 -11.32 10.07 -10.22
N GLY A 415 -10.24 9.64 -9.60
CA GLY A 415 -9.33 8.63 -10.10
C GLY A 415 -8.91 7.63 -9.04
N HIS A 416 -7.68 7.16 -9.19
CA HIS A 416 -7.11 6.10 -8.37
C HIS A 416 -7.08 6.44 -6.86
N PHE A 417 -6.74 7.68 -6.52
CA PHE A 417 -6.73 8.15 -5.14
C PHE A 417 -8.08 8.75 -4.73
N ALA A 418 -9.14 7.97 -4.91
CA ALA A 418 -10.53 8.40 -4.73
C ALA A 418 -10.79 9.13 -3.40
N ALA A 419 -10.23 8.62 -2.30
CA ALA A 419 -10.35 9.23 -0.97
C ALA A 419 -9.67 10.60 -0.87
N TRP A 420 -8.63 10.81 -1.63
CA TRP A 420 -7.86 12.06 -1.66
C TRP A 420 -8.47 13.08 -2.61
N GLU A 421 -8.86 12.61 -3.81
CA GLU A 421 -9.35 13.43 -4.91
C GLU A 421 -10.83 13.83 -4.73
N GLN A 422 -11.66 12.88 -4.31
CA GLN A 422 -13.10 13.02 -4.19
C GLN A 422 -13.62 12.45 -2.85
N PRO A 423 -13.14 12.96 -1.70
CA PRO A 423 -13.43 12.40 -0.38
C PRO A 423 -14.93 12.37 -0.06
N GLN A 424 -15.67 13.37 -0.53
CA GLN A 424 -17.12 13.47 -0.31
C GLN A 424 -17.85 12.36 -1.09
N LEU A 425 -17.56 12.19 -2.38
CA LEU A 425 -18.18 11.15 -3.22
C LEU A 425 -17.91 9.77 -2.68
N LEU A 426 -16.63 9.45 -2.36
CA LEU A 426 -16.29 8.16 -1.78
C LEU A 426 -17.00 7.92 -0.46
N SER A 427 -17.06 8.93 0.41
CA SER A 427 -17.74 8.81 1.71
C SER A 427 -19.25 8.60 1.57
N GLU A 428 -19.89 9.25 0.61
CA GLU A 428 -21.31 9.05 0.29
C GLU A 428 -21.58 7.62 -0.17
N ASP A 429 -20.75 7.10 -1.05
CA ASP A 429 -20.87 5.74 -1.56
C ASP A 429 -20.57 4.67 -0.52
N VAL A 430 -19.57 4.89 0.32
CA VAL A 430 -19.29 4.01 1.49
C VAL A 430 -20.49 3.95 2.42
N ARG A 431 -21.11 5.11 2.71
CA ARG A 431 -22.34 5.17 3.52
C ARG A 431 -23.49 4.42 2.84
N ALA A 432 -23.71 4.67 1.53
CA ALA A 432 -24.77 4.03 0.75
C ALA A 432 -24.60 2.52 0.68
N GLY A 433 -23.38 2.06 0.37
CA GLY A 433 -23.06 0.63 0.26
C GLY A 433 -23.26 -0.15 1.55
N PHE A 434 -23.00 0.48 2.70
CA PHE A 434 -23.12 -0.19 4.00
C PHE A 434 -24.45 0.03 4.73
N ARG A 435 -25.35 0.87 4.24
CA ARG A 435 -26.68 1.05 4.85
C ARG A 435 -27.46 -0.24 5.04
N PRO A 436 -27.52 -1.19 4.08
CA PRO A 436 -28.26 -2.43 4.26
C PRO A 436 -27.70 -3.33 5.36
N LEU A 437 -26.42 -3.17 5.73
CA LEU A 437 -25.74 -4.03 6.69
C LEU A 437 -25.88 -3.56 8.15
N ARG A 438 -26.32 -2.30 8.36
CA ARG A 438 -26.42 -1.73 9.70
C ARG A 438 -27.48 -2.40 10.58
N ASN A 439 -28.60 -2.85 9.97
CA ASN A 439 -29.74 -3.44 10.67
C ASN A 439 -29.74 -4.97 10.71
N GLN A 440 -28.74 -5.63 10.15
CA GLN A 440 -28.63 -7.07 10.23
C GLN A 440 -28.33 -7.47 11.70
N ARG A 441 -29.32 -8.05 12.39
CA ARG A 441 -29.11 -8.68 13.70
C ARG A 441 -28.20 -9.91 13.48
N SER A 442 -27.26 -10.12 14.39
CA SER A 442 -26.49 -11.36 14.43
C SER A 442 -27.48 -12.53 14.52
N SER A 443 -27.58 -13.30 13.44
CA SER A 443 -28.33 -14.55 13.42
C SER A 443 -27.60 -15.62 14.24
#